data_05604010e13350362e8c274f5b5a66ab
#
_entry.id   05604010e13350362e8c274f5b5a66ab
#
_cell.length_a   1.000
_cell.length_b   1.000
_cell.length_c   1.000
_cell.angle_alpha   90.00
_cell.angle_beta   90.00
_cell.angle_gamma   90.00
#
_symmetry.space_group_name_H-M   'P 1'
#
loop_
_entity.id
_entity.type
_entity.pdbx_description
1 polymer ?
#
loop_
_entity_poly.entity_id
_entity_poly.type
_entity_poly.pdbx_seq_one_letter_code
_entity_poly.pdbx_strand_id
1 'polypeptide(L)'
;MLILTSGQTGEIFAQARQSDPAECCGLIGGFDQREAKSIYQLHNIASDPLVTYEAAPEELFAAQRLMRERGEELLAIYHSHPQATEPSPSDTDVRLAYYPSAVYLIVGLGGVEPVLRAFRISEKERRWEAIEYEIADE
;
A
#
# COMPACT_ATOMS: atom_id res chain seq x y z
N MET A 1 -1.02 12.21 10.24
CA MET A 1 0.16 11.59 9.59
C MET A 1 0.17 10.10 9.90
N LEU A 2 0.37 9.27 8.89
CA LEU A 2 0.43 7.82 9.10
C LEU A 2 1.69 7.43 9.86
N ILE A 3 1.56 6.58 10.86
CA ILE A 3 2.68 6.08 11.66
C ILE A 3 2.79 4.57 11.47
N LEU A 4 3.98 4.15 11.01
CA LEU A 4 4.32 2.74 10.83
C LEU A 4 5.46 2.38 11.78
N THR A 5 5.56 1.12 12.18
CA THR A 5 6.76 0.65 12.87
C THR A 5 7.79 0.16 11.86
N SER A 6 9.05 0.07 12.28
CA SER A 6 10.09 -0.49 11.42
C SER A 6 9.81 -1.94 11.07
N GLY A 7 9.20 -2.69 12.00
CA GLY A 7 8.80 -4.07 11.73
C GLY A 7 7.74 -4.17 10.64
N GLN A 8 6.76 -3.28 10.65
CA GLN A 8 5.72 -3.24 9.63
C GLN A 8 6.30 -2.89 8.27
N THR A 9 7.19 -1.90 8.23
CA THR A 9 7.87 -1.51 6.99
C THR A 9 8.68 -2.68 6.43
N GLY A 10 9.40 -3.39 7.31
CA GLY A 10 10.18 -4.56 6.91
C GLY A 10 9.31 -5.68 6.34
N GLU A 11 8.12 -5.88 6.91
CA GLU A 11 7.19 -6.89 6.42
C GLU A 11 6.70 -6.53 5.00
N ILE A 12 6.38 -5.27 4.77
CA ILE A 12 5.96 -4.79 3.45
C ILE A 12 7.09 -4.99 2.42
N PHE A 13 8.32 -4.61 2.79
CA PHE A 13 9.46 -4.79 1.91
C PHE A 13 9.71 -6.25 1.59
N ALA A 14 9.57 -7.15 2.56
CA ALA A 14 9.76 -8.57 2.34
C ALA A 14 8.73 -9.12 1.35
N GLN A 15 7.48 -8.72 1.48
CA GLN A 15 6.43 -9.12 0.54
C GLN A 15 6.73 -8.61 -0.87
N ALA A 16 7.16 -7.34 -0.98
CA ALA A 16 7.48 -6.75 -2.28
C ALA A 16 8.62 -7.52 -2.97
N ARG A 17 9.64 -7.90 -2.22
CA ARG A 17 10.75 -8.69 -2.77
C ARG A 17 10.33 -10.07 -3.21
N GLN A 18 9.45 -10.71 -2.45
CA GLN A 18 8.94 -12.04 -2.81
C GLN A 18 8.11 -12.01 -4.08
N SER A 19 7.39 -10.92 -4.31
CA SER A 19 6.52 -10.77 -5.48
C SER A 19 7.28 -10.35 -6.74
N ASP A 20 8.43 -9.70 -6.59
CA ASP A 20 9.23 -9.20 -7.71
C ASP A 20 9.45 -10.31 -8.75
N PRO A 21 9.21 -10.10 -10.04
CA PRO A 21 8.95 -8.83 -10.73
C PRO A 21 7.48 -8.37 -10.77
N ALA A 22 6.56 -9.12 -10.16
CA ALA A 22 5.16 -8.70 -10.10
C ALA A 22 4.96 -7.68 -8.98
N GLU A 23 3.96 -6.83 -9.12
CA GLU A 23 3.57 -5.90 -8.07
C GLU A 23 2.92 -6.66 -6.93
N CYS A 24 3.28 -6.34 -5.69
CA CYS A 24 2.56 -6.83 -4.52
C CYS A 24 1.46 -5.85 -4.14
N CYS A 25 0.54 -6.26 -3.29
CA CYS A 25 -0.48 -5.36 -2.77
C CYS A 25 -0.97 -5.79 -1.40
N GLY A 26 -1.59 -4.87 -0.70
CA GLY A 26 -2.17 -5.13 0.61
C GLY A 26 -2.86 -3.92 1.19
N LEU A 27 -3.42 -4.13 2.38
CA LEU A 27 -4.11 -3.09 3.13
C LEU A 27 -3.46 -2.92 4.50
N ILE A 28 -3.59 -1.74 5.06
CA ILE A 28 -3.15 -1.47 6.44
C ILE A 28 -4.35 -0.95 7.20
N GLY A 29 -4.68 -1.65 8.30
CA GLY A 29 -5.71 -1.23 9.22
C GLY A 29 -5.10 -0.68 10.50
N GLY A 30 -5.82 0.19 11.17
CA GLY A 30 -5.33 0.75 12.42
C GLY A 30 -6.32 1.70 13.06
N PHE A 31 -5.81 2.63 13.88
CA PHE A 31 -6.62 3.47 14.74
C PHE A 31 -6.33 4.95 14.57
N ASP A 32 -7.32 5.75 14.92
CA ASP A 32 -7.18 7.22 15.01
C ASP A 32 -6.70 7.86 13.71
N GLN A 33 -7.00 7.23 12.58
CA GLN A 33 -6.63 7.68 11.24
C GLN A 33 -5.12 7.85 11.06
N ARG A 34 -4.30 7.23 11.94
CA ARG A 34 -2.85 7.42 11.88
C ARG A 34 -2.00 6.23 12.33
N GLU A 35 -2.43 5.44 13.30
CA GLU A 35 -1.57 4.41 13.89
C GLU A 35 -1.81 3.05 13.24
N ALA A 36 -0.88 2.65 12.38
CA ALA A 36 -0.95 1.34 11.71
C ALA A 36 -0.87 0.23 12.75
N LYS A 37 -1.78 -0.73 12.64
CA LYS A 37 -1.83 -1.88 13.56
C LYS A 37 -1.65 -3.19 12.84
N SER A 38 -2.37 -3.41 11.76
CA SER A 38 -2.40 -4.70 11.07
C SER A 38 -2.09 -4.53 9.60
N ILE A 39 -1.28 -5.45 9.07
CA ILE A 39 -0.99 -5.51 7.64
C ILE A 39 -1.72 -6.73 7.09
N TYR A 40 -2.50 -6.50 6.02
CA TYR A 40 -3.26 -7.55 5.35
C TYR A 40 -2.67 -7.73 3.97
N GLN A 41 -1.82 -8.75 3.82
CA GLN A 41 -1.20 -9.08 2.53
C GLN A 41 -2.25 -9.69 1.62
N LEU A 42 -2.32 -9.22 0.38
CA LEU A 42 -3.28 -9.69 -0.60
C LEU A 42 -2.55 -10.24 -1.81
N HIS A 43 -3.15 -11.20 -2.50
CA HIS A 43 -2.60 -11.70 -3.75
C HIS A 43 -3.01 -10.79 -4.90
N ASN A 44 -2.05 -10.53 -5.79
CA ASN A 44 -2.29 -9.77 -7.01
C ASN A 44 -2.76 -10.74 -8.10
N ILE A 45 -4.02 -10.61 -8.49
CA ILE A 45 -4.63 -11.46 -9.53
C ILE A 45 -4.81 -10.73 -10.86
N ALA A 46 -4.14 -9.58 -11.02
CA ALA A 46 -4.24 -8.83 -12.27
C ALA A 46 -3.76 -9.65 -13.46
N SER A 47 -4.37 -9.43 -14.63
CA SER A 47 -3.97 -10.12 -15.85
C SER A 47 -2.56 -9.70 -16.29
N ASP A 48 -2.12 -8.51 -15.92
CA ASP A 48 -0.77 -8.03 -16.18
C ASP A 48 -0.13 -7.59 -14.86
N PRO A 49 0.30 -8.55 -14.02
CA PRO A 49 0.76 -8.25 -12.67
C PRO A 49 2.10 -7.53 -12.60
N LEU A 50 2.81 -7.39 -13.73
CA LEU A 50 4.09 -6.69 -13.75
C LEU A 50 3.91 -5.16 -13.77
N VAL A 51 2.73 -4.67 -14.17
CA VAL A 51 2.50 -3.24 -14.34
C VAL A 51 1.29 -2.73 -13.57
N THR A 52 0.50 -3.62 -12.98
CA THR A 52 -0.66 -3.22 -12.18
C THR A 52 -1.00 -4.29 -11.16
N TYR A 53 -1.95 -4.01 -10.30
CA TYR A 53 -2.40 -4.99 -9.33
C TYR A 53 -3.92 -4.96 -9.21
N GLU A 54 -4.46 -6.12 -8.82
CA GLU A 54 -5.86 -6.28 -8.50
C GLU A 54 -5.94 -7.29 -7.36
N ALA A 55 -6.51 -6.91 -6.24
CA ALA A 55 -6.61 -7.80 -5.09
C ALA A 55 -7.68 -8.87 -5.33
N ALA A 56 -7.41 -10.09 -4.87
CA ALA A 56 -8.39 -11.17 -4.92
C ALA A 56 -9.61 -10.78 -4.08
N PRO A 57 -10.84 -10.81 -4.65
CA PRO A 57 -12.01 -10.33 -3.92
C PRO A 57 -12.28 -11.02 -2.59
N GLU A 58 -12.07 -12.33 -2.51
CA GLU A 58 -12.29 -13.07 -1.26
C GLU A 58 -11.34 -12.60 -0.17
N GLU A 59 -10.10 -12.33 -0.52
CA GLU A 59 -9.11 -11.83 0.43
C GLU A 59 -9.43 -10.42 0.88
N LEU A 60 -9.89 -9.59 -0.06
CA LEU A 60 -10.27 -8.22 0.25
C LEU A 60 -11.43 -8.19 1.24
N PHE A 61 -12.46 -9.00 1.01
CA PHE A 61 -13.60 -9.12 1.92
C PHE A 61 -13.18 -9.65 3.29
N ALA A 62 -12.28 -10.64 3.31
CA ALA A 62 -11.80 -11.21 4.56
C ALA A 62 -11.01 -10.17 5.38
N ALA A 63 -10.18 -9.38 4.72
CA ALA A 63 -9.43 -8.32 5.38
C ALA A 63 -10.37 -7.25 5.96
N GLN A 64 -11.38 -6.84 5.21
CA GLN A 64 -12.34 -5.85 5.67
C GLN A 64 -13.15 -6.37 6.85
N ARG A 65 -13.51 -7.65 6.85
CA ARG A 65 -14.21 -8.28 7.97
C ARG A 65 -13.34 -8.28 9.23
N LEU A 66 -12.06 -8.65 9.09
CA LEU A 66 -11.14 -8.65 10.22
C LEU A 66 -10.94 -7.25 10.79
N MET A 67 -10.84 -6.24 9.92
CA MET A 67 -10.74 -4.87 10.40
C MET A 67 -11.94 -4.48 11.23
N ARG A 68 -13.16 -4.82 10.78
CA ARG A 68 -14.36 -4.51 11.55
C ARG A 68 -14.37 -5.22 12.89
N GLU A 69 -13.98 -6.50 12.92
CA GLU A 69 -13.94 -7.28 14.16
C GLU A 69 -12.93 -6.72 15.16
N ARG A 70 -11.85 -6.14 14.66
CA ARG A 70 -10.79 -5.57 15.50
C ARG A 70 -10.99 -4.10 15.83
N GLY A 71 -12.06 -3.49 15.32
CA GLY A 71 -12.30 -2.06 15.50
C GLY A 71 -11.33 -1.18 14.76
N GLU A 72 -10.69 -1.70 13.72
CA GLU A 72 -9.74 -0.96 12.90
C GLU A 72 -10.45 -0.26 11.75
N GLU A 73 -9.85 0.85 11.30
CA GLU A 73 -10.26 1.52 10.08
C GLU A 73 -9.19 1.32 9.01
N LEU A 74 -9.55 1.44 7.75
CA LEU A 74 -8.60 1.36 6.65
C LEU A 74 -7.77 2.64 6.64
N LEU A 75 -6.47 2.51 6.90
CA LEU A 75 -5.55 3.66 6.91
C LEU A 75 -4.80 3.81 5.60
N ALA A 76 -4.39 2.71 4.99
CA ALA A 76 -3.54 2.76 3.81
C ALA A 76 -3.76 1.56 2.91
N ILE A 77 -3.45 1.78 1.63
CA ILE A 77 -3.42 0.75 0.61
C ILE A 77 -2.01 0.78 0.05
N TYR A 78 -1.35 -0.37 -0.04
CA TYR A 78 0.02 -0.37 -0.55
C TYR A 78 0.18 -1.31 -1.73
N HIS A 79 1.15 -0.98 -2.58
CA HIS A 79 1.59 -1.85 -3.66
C HIS A 79 3.04 -1.53 -3.99
N SER A 80 3.64 -2.30 -4.89
CA SER A 80 5.03 -2.09 -5.26
C SER A 80 5.18 -1.77 -6.73
N HIS A 81 6.21 -0.95 -7.03
CA HIS A 81 6.73 -0.72 -8.38
C HIS A 81 8.14 -1.30 -8.38
N PRO A 82 8.32 -2.59 -8.72
CA PRO A 82 9.59 -3.28 -8.47
C PRO A 82 10.82 -2.66 -9.14
N GLN A 83 10.64 -1.95 -10.24
CA GLN A 83 11.77 -1.37 -10.98
C GLN A 83 12.02 0.10 -10.66
N ALA A 84 11.19 0.71 -9.82
CA ALA A 84 11.30 2.14 -9.53
C ALA A 84 12.32 2.40 -8.43
N THR A 85 13.15 3.43 -8.62
CA THR A 85 14.04 3.94 -7.58
C THR A 85 13.35 5.01 -6.73
N GLU A 86 12.48 5.80 -7.35
CA GLU A 86 11.65 6.79 -6.68
C GLU A 86 10.22 6.56 -7.14
N PRO A 87 9.50 5.62 -6.49
CA PRO A 87 8.17 5.26 -6.97
C PRO A 87 7.19 6.42 -6.85
N SER A 88 6.32 6.53 -7.83
CA SER A 88 5.22 7.49 -7.82
C SER A 88 4.00 6.84 -8.47
N PRO A 89 2.79 7.35 -8.21
CA PRO A 89 1.60 6.76 -8.81
C PRO A 89 1.63 6.81 -10.34
N SER A 90 1.31 5.68 -10.96
CA SER A 90 1.13 5.61 -12.41
C SER A 90 -0.26 6.16 -12.78
N ASP A 91 -0.48 6.38 -14.08
CA ASP A 91 -1.81 6.79 -14.55
C ASP A 91 -2.87 5.77 -14.15
N THR A 92 -2.52 4.47 -14.20
CA THR A 92 -3.43 3.41 -13.75
C THR A 92 -3.71 3.52 -12.26
N ASP A 93 -2.69 3.78 -11.45
CA ASP A 93 -2.87 3.95 -10.00
C ASP A 93 -3.84 5.08 -9.70
N VAL A 94 -3.72 6.20 -10.40
CA VAL A 94 -4.61 7.35 -10.21
C VAL A 94 -6.04 6.99 -10.61
N ARG A 95 -6.19 6.32 -11.75
CA ARG A 95 -7.50 5.95 -12.27
C ARG A 95 -8.23 4.97 -11.35
N LEU A 96 -7.50 4.11 -10.64
CA LEU A 96 -8.07 3.09 -9.77
C LEU A 96 -8.03 3.46 -8.29
N ALA A 97 -7.76 4.73 -7.97
CA ALA A 97 -7.68 5.19 -6.59
C ALA A 97 -9.09 5.54 -6.06
N TYR A 98 -9.81 4.51 -5.63
CA TYR A 98 -11.22 4.66 -5.21
C TYR A 98 -11.38 5.08 -3.75
N TYR A 99 -10.29 5.22 -3.00
CA TYR A 99 -10.35 5.53 -1.56
C TYR A 99 -9.58 6.81 -1.26
N PRO A 100 -10.19 7.98 -1.52
CA PRO A 100 -9.45 9.25 -1.41
C PRO A 100 -9.00 9.59 0.01
N SER A 101 -9.64 9.00 1.03
CA SER A 101 -9.25 9.25 2.42
C SER A 101 -8.12 8.33 2.88
N ALA A 102 -7.77 7.29 2.12
CA ALA A 102 -6.68 6.40 2.48
C ALA A 102 -5.34 6.96 2.00
N VAL A 103 -4.26 6.60 2.70
CA VAL A 103 -2.91 6.85 2.23
C VAL A 103 -2.55 5.75 1.24
N TYR A 104 -1.94 6.12 0.11
CA TYR A 104 -1.41 5.16 -0.84
C TYR A 104 0.09 5.05 -0.65
N LEU A 105 0.56 3.86 -0.29
CA LEU A 105 1.98 3.59 -0.09
C LEU A 105 2.51 2.82 -1.29
N ILE A 106 3.65 3.24 -1.82
CA ILE A 106 4.28 2.56 -2.95
C ILE A 106 5.71 2.22 -2.61
N VAL A 107 6.06 0.95 -2.78
CA VAL A 107 7.42 0.43 -2.57
C VAL A 107 8.17 0.43 -3.88
N GLY A 108 9.38 0.99 -3.90
CA GLY A 108 10.29 0.88 -5.03
C GLY A 108 11.46 -0.02 -4.71
N LEU A 109 11.79 -0.93 -5.60
CA LEU A 109 12.89 -1.88 -5.43
C LEU A 109 14.02 -1.68 -6.44
N GLY A 110 13.96 -0.61 -7.24
CA GLY A 110 14.94 -0.41 -8.31
C GLY A 110 16.33 0.04 -7.85
N GLY A 111 16.45 0.54 -6.62
CA GLY A 111 17.71 0.97 -6.05
C GLY A 111 18.39 -0.10 -5.21
N VAL A 112 19.46 0.28 -4.54
CA VAL A 112 20.20 -0.64 -3.65
C VAL A 112 19.34 -1.03 -2.45
N GLU A 113 18.65 -0.04 -1.88
CA GLU A 113 17.75 -0.25 -0.74
C GLU A 113 16.31 -0.03 -1.17
N PRO A 114 15.35 -0.76 -0.58
CA PRO A 114 13.94 -0.49 -0.86
C PRO A 114 13.53 0.88 -0.34
N VAL A 115 12.59 1.50 -1.04
CA VAL A 115 12.08 2.83 -0.71
C VAL A 115 10.57 2.73 -0.55
N LEU A 116 10.04 3.39 0.47
CA LEU A 116 8.59 3.49 0.70
C LEU A 116 8.19 4.95 0.63
N ARG A 117 7.24 5.27 -0.24
CA ARG A 117 6.72 6.64 -0.36
C ARG A 117 5.22 6.65 -0.17
N ALA A 118 4.70 7.74 0.37
CA ALA A 118 3.29 7.89 0.69
C ALA A 118 2.66 9.00 -0.14
N PHE A 119 1.41 8.79 -0.53
CA PHE A 119 0.69 9.71 -1.42
C PHE A 119 -0.77 9.82 -1.02
N ARG A 120 -1.34 11.00 -1.29
CA ARG A 120 -2.78 11.17 -1.43
C ARG A 120 -3.09 11.18 -2.91
N ILE A 121 -4.10 10.42 -3.32
CA ILE A 121 -4.46 10.31 -4.74
C ILE A 121 -5.93 10.68 -4.90
N SER A 122 -6.23 11.56 -5.86
CA SER A 122 -7.58 11.91 -6.24
C SER A 122 -7.86 11.40 -7.65
N GLU A 123 -8.66 10.34 -7.74
CA GLU A 123 -9.11 9.82 -9.02
C GLU A 123 -9.97 10.87 -9.73
N LYS A 124 -10.82 11.56 -8.99
CA LYS A 124 -11.73 12.57 -9.53
C LYS A 124 -10.99 13.73 -10.16
N GLU A 125 -9.94 14.21 -9.50
CA GLU A 125 -9.13 15.33 -10.00
C GLU A 125 -7.96 14.88 -10.86
N ARG A 126 -7.74 13.58 -10.96
CA ARG A 126 -6.67 12.96 -11.74
C ARG A 126 -5.31 13.48 -11.36
N ARG A 127 -5.05 13.53 -10.05
CA ARG A 127 -3.76 14.03 -9.55
C ARG A 127 -3.39 13.33 -8.25
N TRP A 128 -2.13 13.45 -7.90
CA TRP A 128 -1.62 12.95 -6.63
C TRP A 128 -0.65 13.96 -6.03
N GLU A 129 -0.41 13.81 -4.73
CA GLU A 129 0.64 14.56 -4.04
C GLU A 129 1.38 13.63 -3.09
N ALA A 130 2.68 13.83 -2.97
CA ALA A 130 3.48 13.10 -1.99
C ALA A 130 3.21 13.68 -0.61
N ILE A 131 3.10 12.80 0.38
CA ILE A 131 2.89 13.22 1.76
C ILE A 131 3.93 12.55 2.65
N GLU A 132 4.07 13.06 3.86
CA GLU A 132 4.98 12.49 4.83
C GLU A 132 4.30 11.38 5.63
N TYR A 133 5.10 10.47 6.16
CA TYR A 133 4.69 9.47 7.14
C TYR A 133 5.83 9.32 8.13
N GLU A 134 5.55 8.67 9.26
CA GLU A 134 6.52 8.53 10.34
C GLU A 134 6.82 7.06 10.59
N ILE A 135 8.09 6.75 10.85
CA ILE A 135 8.48 5.42 11.30
C ILE A 135 8.76 5.52 12.79
N ALA A 136 7.97 4.82 13.58
CA ALA A 136 8.15 4.78 15.02
C ALA A 136 8.88 3.49 15.40
N ASP A 137 9.71 3.56 16.39
CA ASP A 137 10.33 2.36 16.95
C ASP A 137 9.30 1.58 17.76
N GLU A 138 9.41 0.30 17.71
CA GLU A 138 8.57 -0.56 18.54
C GLU A 138 9.05 -0.62 19.96
#